data_eea8ea17eb4af28c8818005c0abf122f
#
_entry.id   eea8ea17eb4af28c8818005c0abf122f
#
_cell.length_a   1.000
_cell.length_b   1.000
_cell.length_c   1.000
_cell.angle_alpha   90.00
_cell.angle_beta   90.00
_cell.angle_gamma   90.00
#
_symmetry.space_group_name_H-M   'P 1'
#
loop_
_entity.id
_entity.type
_entity.pdbx_description
1 polymer ?
#
loop_
_entity_poly.entity_id
_entity_poly.type
_entity_poly.pdbx_seq_one_letter_code
_entity_poly.pdbx_strand_id
1 'polypeptide(L)'
;MSVPAQGSPVTVVVVDDSAVQRRFLRAAVEAEPDFTVVGEARNGKEAVALVARLRPTAVLMDLDLPVMSGIEAIERIMSGSPTPILVYSAFVAGTNSDNALQALAAGAVDVLAKPGPDDTGTLDEYAAALRRKLRVAARVRVITHPRGRLRGSGMAGEAPSLGGGIRRPLSAPPLEPLPAAGGREGVKLVAIGASTGGPQALLTLLGALPEDLDQAVLVVQHMAEGFIPGLASWLDGLVPMPVVVGESGRRLAPGTITIAPSGGNLLVQDNRLRVLCTPPEPGQFHVPGIDATFESVARALGPDALGVLLTGMGRDGAAGLLAMRERGATTIGQDEATSAVYGMPAAAHSLGAVEHQLPLQEIAPALLTALGRALA
;
A
#
# COMPACT_ATOMS: atom_id res chain seq x y z
N MET A 1 -21.86 2.77 -0.82
CA MET A 1 -21.63 2.77 -2.29
C MET A 1 -21.45 1.32 -2.72
N SER A 2 -22.21 0.87 -3.70
CA SER A 2 -22.17 -0.52 -4.19
C SER A 2 -20.88 -0.74 -4.98
N VAL A 3 -20.18 -1.85 -4.73
CA VAL A 3 -19.11 -2.35 -5.61
C VAL A 3 -19.74 -2.63 -6.96
N PRO A 4 -19.18 -2.18 -8.10
CA PRO A 4 -19.71 -2.52 -9.43
C PRO A 4 -19.80 -4.04 -9.58
N ALA A 5 -20.94 -4.52 -10.09
CA ALA A 5 -21.12 -5.92 -10.42
C ALA A 5 -20.03 -6.36 -11.42
N GLN A 6 -19.58 -7.61 -11.36
CA GLN A 6 -18.66 -8.17 -12.34
C GLN A 6 -19.26 -7.99 -13.75
N GLY A 7 -18.63 -7.14 -14.57
CA GLY A 7 -19.07 -6.84 -15.95
C GLY A 7 -19.42 -5.37 -16.24
N SER A 8 -19.48 -4.48 -15.24
CA SER A 8 -19.67 -3.05 -15.52
C SER A 8 -18.34 -2.40 -15.94
N PRO A 9 -18.32 -1.54 -16.97
CA PRO A 9 -17.09 -0.87 -17.41
C PRO A 9 -16.53 0.03 -16.31
N VAL A 10 -15.20 0.09 -16.23
CA VAL A 10 -14.49 1.01 -15.34
C VAL A 10 -14.58 2.42 -15.92
N THR A 11 -15.29 3.30 -15.24
CA THR A 11 -15.43 4.71 -15.65
C THR A 11 -14.34 5.55 -15.03
N VAL A 12 -13.60 6.30 -15.86
CA VAL A 12 -12.41 7.05 -15.44
C VAL A 12 -12.57 8.54 -15.73
N VAL A 13 -12.20 9.39 -14.76
CA VAL A 13 -11.92 10.81 -15.01
C VAL A 13 -10.41 10.98 -15.12
N VAL A 14 -9.96 11.59 -16.24
CA VAL A 14 -8.54 11.88 -16.50
C VAL A 14 -8.26 13.34 -16.18
N VAL A 15 -7.25 13.61 -15.36
CA VAL A 15 -6.87 14.94 -14.92
C VAL A 15 -5.39 15.19 -15.21
N ASP A 16 -5.09 16.11 -16.10
CA ASP A 16 -3.74 16.54 -16.48
C ASP A 16 -3.87 17.90 -17.19
N ASP A 17 -2.98 18.83 -16.99
CA ASP A 17 -3.05 20.17 -17.64
C ASP A 17 -2.70 20.14 -19.13
N SER A 18 -1.85 19.19 -19.53
CA SER A 18 -1.42 18.98 -20.91
C SER A 18 -2.51 18.29 -21.77
N ALA A 19 -2.96 18.96 -22.81
CA ALA A 19 -3.93 18.37 -23.76
C ALA A 19 -3.36 17.15 -24.49
N VAL A 20 -2.04 17.09 -24.70
CA VAL A 20 -1.35 15.98 -25.35
C VAL A 20 -1.37 14.76 -24.43
N GLN A 21 -1.06 14.96 -23.14
CA GLN A 21 -1.09 13.90 -22.14
C GLN A 21 -2.52 13.36 -21.94
N ARG A 22 -3.53 14.23 -21.85
CA ARG A 22 -4.92 13.77 -21.75
C ARG A 22 -5.34 12.90 -22.92
N ARG A 23 -4.96 13.27 -24.17
CA ARG A 23 -5.24 12.44 -25.35
C ARG A 23 -4.57 11.07 -25.29
N PHE A 24 -3.28 11.06 -24.89
CA PHE A 24 -2.53 9.82 -24.71
C PHE A 24 -3.19 8.93 -23.64
N LEU A 25 -3.49 9.49 -22.48
CA LEU A 25 -4.12 8.76 -21.37
C LEU A 25 -5.49 8.23 -21.74
N ARG A 26 -6.32 9.04 -22.46
CA ARG A 26 -7.61 8.56 -22.98
C ARG A 26 -7.40 7.36 -23.89
N ALA A 27 -6.54 7.47 -24.88
CA ALA A 27 -6.27 6.37 -25.82
C ALA A 27 -5.74 5.12 -25.10
N ALA A 28 -4.82 5.29 -24.16
CA ALA A 28 -4.26 4.21 -23.35
C ALA A 28 -5.31 3.52 -22.46
N VAL A 29 -6.24 4.28 -21.88
CA VAL A 29 -7.31 3.76 -21.03
C VAL A 29 -8.37 3.05 -21.89
N GLU A 30 -8.85 3.67 -22.96
CA GLU A 30 -9.94 3.16 -23.81
C GLU A 30 -9.47 2.09 -24.83
N ALA A 31 -8.19 1.69 -24.82
CA ALA A 31 -7.68 0.60 -25.66
C ALA A 31 -8.30 -0.78 -25.32
N GLU A 32 -8.90 -0.93 -24.16
CA GLU A 32 -9.67 -2.11 -23.77
C GLU A 32 -11.15 -1.74 -23.51
N PRO A 33 -12.12 -2.55 -23.98
CA PRO A 33 -13.55 -2.22 -23.98
C PRO A 33 -14.18 -2.16 -22.57
N ASP A 34 -13.50 -2.67 -21.56
CA ASP A 34 -13.94 -2.60 -20.16
C ASP A 34 -13.63 -1.25 -19.49
N PHE A 35 -13.04 -0.29 -20.20
CA PHE A 35 -12.76 1.05 -19.71
C PHE A 35 -13.46 2.13 -20.54
N THR A 36 -13.89 3.20 -19.84
CA THR A 36 -14.48 4.38 -20.49
C THR A 36 -14.01 5.65 -19.78
N VAL A 37 -13.46 6.61 -20.50
CA VAL A 37 -13.14 7.95 -19.97
C VAL A 37 -14.41 8.81 -20.02
N VAL A 38 -15.04 9.01 -18.86
CA VAL A 38 -16.31 9.74 -18.73
C VAL A 38 -16.13 11.24 -18.57
N GLY A 39 -14.90 11.72 -18.35
CA GLY A 39 -14.61 13.15 -18.21
C GLY A 39 -13.11 13.45 -18.24
N GLU A 40 -12.78 14.68 -18.64
CA GLU A 40 -11.42 15.22 -18.60
C GLU A 40 -11.40 16.55 -17.86
N ALA A 41 -10.38 16.78 -17.05
CA ALA A 41 -10.13 18.04 -16.36
C ALA A 41 -8.70 18.51 -16.61
N ARG A 42 -8.49 19.81 -16.64
CA ARG A 42 -7.18 20.45 -16.84
C ARG A 42 -6.61 21.11 -15.58
N ASN A 43 -7.33 21.03 -14.47
CA ASN A 43 -6.91 21.53 -13.16
C ASN A 43 -7.70 20.83 -12.04
N GLY A 44 -7.22 20.95 -10.80
CA GLY A 44 -7.83 20.28 -9.65
C GLY A 44 -9.27 20.75 -9.36
N LYS A 45 -9.60 22.03 -9.62
CA LYS A 45 -10.96 22.55 -9.39
C LYS A 45 -11.99 21.92 -10.32
N GLU A 46 -11.65 21.78 -11.60
CA GLU A 46 -12.47 21.06 -12.56
C GLU A 46 -12.61 19.58 -12.19
N ALA A 47 -11.52 18.94 -11.74
CA ALA A 47 -11.52 17.55 -11.31
C ALA A 47 -12.49 17.30 -10.17
N VAL A 48 -12.47 18.11 -9.10
CA VAL A 48 -13.40 18.01 -7.97
C VAL A 48 -14.85 18.12 -8.43
N ALA A 49 -15.17 19.11 -9.27
CA ALA A 49 -16.52 19.32 -9.81
C ALA A 49 -16.98 18.13 -10.67
N LEU A 50 -16.11 17.61 -11.56
CA LEU A 50 -16.42 16.47 -12.42
C LEU A 50 -16.65 15.19 -11.62
N VAL A 51 -15.80 14.89 -10.66
CA VAL A 51 -15.91 13.69 -9.80
C VAL A 51 -17.22 13.73 -9.00
N ALA A 52 -17.56 14.86 -8.41
CA ALA A 52 -18.81 15.01 -7.68
C ALA A 52 -20.05 14.78 -8.55
N ARG A 53 -20.01 15.23 -9.81
CA ARG A 53 -21.11 15.12 -10.78
C ARG A 53 -21.20 13.74 -11.42
N LEU A 54 -20.06 13.20 -11.89
CA LEU A 54 -20.03 11.99 -12.74
C LEU A 54 -19.91 10.69 -11.92
N ARG A 55 -19.45 10.78 -10.65
CA ARG A 55 -19.23 9.63 -9.77
C ARG A 55 -18.47 8.50 -10.47
N PRO A 56 -17.26 8.75 -11.04
CA PRO A 56 -16.49 7.73 -11.73
C PRO A 56 -16.06 6.62 -10.77
N THR A 57 -15.69 5.45 -11.31
CA THR A 57 -15.14 4.36 -10.51
C THR A 57 -13.68 4.58 -10.14
N ALA A 58 -12.95 5.37 -10.91
CA ALA A 58 -11.58 5.79 -10.61
C ALA A 58 -11.25 7.16 -11.20
N VAL A 59 -10.25 7.81 -10.62
CA VAL A 59 -9.65 9.05 -11.13
C VAL A 59 -8.18 8.81 -11.43
N LEU A 60 -7.72 9.23 -12.60
CA LEU A 60 -6.31 9.32 -12.94
C LEU A 60 -5.89 10.78 -12.80
N MET A 61 -5.00 11.08 -11.83
CA MET A 61 -4.73 12.43 -11.34
C MET A 61 -3.25 12.80 -11.48
N ASP A 62 -2.97 13.85 -12.24
CA ASP A 62 -1.66 14.52 -12.17
C ASP A 62 -1.59 15.39 -10.90
N LEU A 63 -0.39 15.58 -10.39
CA LEU A 63 -0.13 16.41 -9.20
C LEU A 63 0.19 17.86 -9.55
N ASP A 64 0.90 18.08 -10.63
CA ASP A 64 1.37 19.40 -11.06
C ASP A 64 0.30 20.11 -11.90
N LEU A 65 -0.74 20.60 -11.24
CA LEU A 65 -1.89 21.22 -11.88
C LEU A 65 -1.98 22.72 -11.56
N PRO A 66 -2.40 23.56 -12.53
CA PRO A 66 -2.68 24.97 -12.28
C PRO A 66 -3.98 25.16 -11.47
N VAL A 67 -4.15 26.34 -10.87
CA VAL A 67 -5.35 26.81 -10.13
C VAL A 67 -5.56 26.08 -8.80
N MET A 68 -5.51 24.75 -8.80
CA MET A 68 -5.61 23.88 -7.63
C MET A 68 -4.73 22.67 -7.90
N SER A 69 -3.78 22.38 -7.01
CA SER A 69 -2.87 21.24 -7.14
C SER A 69 -3.61 19.91 -7.10
N GLY A 70 -2.98 18.85 -7.63
CA GLY A 70 -3.53 17.50 -7.54
C GLY A 70 -3.72 17.04 -6.10
N ILE A 71 -2.79 17.37 -5.20
CA ILE A 71 -2.88 17.02 -3.76
C ILE A 71 -4.13 17.66 -3.12
N GLU A 72 -4.33 18.97 -3.32
CA GLU A 72 -5.52 19.65 -2.80
C GLU A 72 -6.82 19.09 -3.40
N ALA A 73 -6.79 18.72 -4.68
CA ALA A 73 -7.93 18.08 -5.34
C ALA A 73 -8.23 16.70 -4.73
N ILE A 74 -7.19 15.91 -4.43
CA ILE A 74 -7.32 14.61 -3.75
C ILE A 74 -7.98 14.79 -2.37
N GLU A 75 -7.50 15.71 -1.54
CA GLU A 75 -8.09 16.01 -0.22
C GLU A 75 -9.57 16.36 -0.33
N ARG A 76 -9.94 17.21 -1.30
CA ARG A 76 -11.33 17.62 -1.50
C ARG A 76 -12.22 16.50 -2.04
N ILE A 77 -11.72 15.67 -2.95
CA ILE A 77 -12.44 14.50 -3.47
C ILE A 77 -12.65 13.50 -2.33
N MET A 78 -11.60 13.18 -1.57
CA MET A 78 -11.68 12.22 -0.48
C MET A 78 -12.56 12.67 0.69
N SER A 79 -12.73 13.98 0.89
CA SER A 79 -13.63 14.53 1.92
C SER A 79 -15.09 14.63 1.45
N GLY A 80 -15.33 14.98 0.18
CA GLY A 80 -16.68 15.30 -0.32
C GLY A 80 -17.33 14.19 -1.13
N SER A 81 -16.57 13.51 -1.98
CA SER A 81 -17.02 12.43 -2.87
C SER A 81 -15.93 11.36 -2.99
N PRO A 82 -15.65 10.60 -1.91
CA PRO A 82 -14.55 9.63 -1.88
C PRO A 82 -14.59 8.72 -3.09
N THR A 83 -13.54 8.80 -3.90
CA THR A 83 -13.39 8.07 -5.15
C THR A 83 -11.96 7.56 -5.26
N PRO A 84 -11.71 6.32 -5.68
CA PRO A 84 -10.36 5.80 -5.83
C PRO A 84 -9.53 6.66 -6.80
N ILE A 85 -8.35 7.09 -6.37
CA ILE A 85 -7.46 7.96 -7.14
C ILE A 85 -6.14 7.24 -7.38
N LEU A 86 -5.78 7.04 -8.66
CA LEU A 86 -4.46 6.65 -9.10
C LEU A 86 -3.71 7.92 -9.49
N VAL A 87 -2.62 8.21 -8.79
CA VAL A 87 -1.75 9.33 -9.12
C VAL A 87 -0.87 8.97 -10.31
N TYR A 88 -0.71 9.93 -11.22
CA TYR A 88 0.11 9.83 -12.41
C TYR A 88 1.08 11.00 -12.43
N SER A 89 2.30 10.79 -11.97
CA SER A 89 3.26 11.88 -11.76
C SER A 89 4.59 11.63 -12.45
N ALA A 90 5.21 12.70 -12.95
CA ALA A 90 6.57 12.62 -13.46
C ALA A 90 7.53 12.29 -12.31
N PHE A 91 8.42 11.33 -12.54
CA PHE A 91 9.53 11.07 -11.61
C PHE A 91 10.63 12.09 -11.88
N VAL A 92 10.89 12.97 -10.92
CA VAL A 92 12.11 13.78 -10.85
C VAL A 92 12.74 13.50 -9.49
N ALA A 93 13.98 12.99 -9.50
CA ALA A 93 14.67 12.64 -8.26
C ALA A 93 14.72 13.86 -7.31
N GLY A 94 14.17 13.67 -6.10
CA GLY A 94 14.20 14.63 -5.00
C GLY A 94 12.86 15.31 -4.70
N THR A 95 12.29 16.12 -5.54
CA THR A 95 11.12 16.96 -5.22
C THR A 95 9.75 16.30 -5.50
N ASN A 96 9.66 15.46 -6.51
CA ASN A 96 8.37 14.88 -6.91
C ASN A 96 8.01 13.59 -6.17
N SER A 97 8.99 12.92 -5.54
CA SER A 97 8.69 11.80 -4.64
C SER A 97 7.92 12.25 -3.40
N ASP A 98 8.22 13.44 -2.86
CA ASP A 98 7.51 14.01 -1.70
C ASP A 98 6.05 14.34 -2.05
N ASN A 99 5.80 14.90 -3.23
CA ASN A 99 4.43 15.20 -3.70
C ASN A 99 3.60 13.93 -3.90
N ALA A 100 4.18 12.86 -4.46
CA ALA A 100 3.49 11.59 -4.62
C ALA A 100 3.12 10.95 -3.27
N LEU A 101 4.01 11.05 -2.28
CA LEU A 101 3.75 10.54 -0.94
C LEU A 101 2.73 11.40 -0.18
N GLN A 102 2.76 12.72 -0.33
CA GLN A 102 1.70 13.60 0.17
C GLN A 102 0.35 13.25 -0.47
N ALA A 103 0.32 12.91 -1.75
CA ALA A 103 -0.90 12.46 -2.42
C ALA A 103 -1.43 11.14 -1.84
N LEU A 104 -0.54 10.17 -1.54
CA LEU A 104 -0.92 8.95 -0.82
C LEU A 104 -1.44 9.28 0.60
N ALA A 105 -0.78 10.19 1.33
CA ALA A 105 -1.24 10.67 2.63
C ALA A 105 -2.61 11.39 2.56
N ALA A 106 -2.90 12.08 1.45
CA ALA A 106 -4.18 12.70 1.18
C ALA A 106 -5.30 11.70 0.82
N GLY A 107 -4.94 10.43 0.59
CA GLY A 107 -5.89 9.34 0.34
C GLY A 107 -5.84 8.75 -1.06
N ALA A 108 -4.84 9.05 -1.89
CA ALA A 108 -4.63 8.33 -3.15
C ALA A 108 -4.35 6.84 -2.88
N VAL A 109 -4.84 5.98 -3.77
CA VAL A 109 -4.72 4.52 -3.63
C VAL A 109 -3.33 4.03 -4.00
N ASP A 110 -2.76 4.59 -5.08
CA ASP A 110 -1.47 4.17 -5.62
C ASP A 110 -0.89 5.28 -6.51
N VAL A 111 0.39 5.12 -6.87
CA VAL A 111 1.12 6.02 -7.76
C VAL A 111 1.64 5.25 -8.96
N LEU A 112 1.55 5.85 -10.15
CA LEU A 112 2.19 5.41 -11.38
C LEU A 112 3.11 6.53 -11.89
N ALA A 113 4.39 6.21 -12.12
CA ALA A 113 5.32 7.14 -12.73
C ALA A 113 4.95 7.41 -14.20
N LYS A 114 5.06 8.66 -14.65
CA LYS A 114 5.02 9.01 -16.09
C LYS A 114 6.26 8.40 -16.77
N PRO A 115 6.13 7.89 -18.01
CA PRO A 115 7.30 7.36 -18.72
C PRO A 115 8.32 8.48 -18.91
N GLY A 116 9.57 8.20 -18.51
CA GLY A 116 10.69 9.10 -18.69
C GLY A 116 11.39 8.91 -20.04
N PRO A 117 12.28 9.83 -20.43
CA PRO A 117 13.03 9.70 -21.67
C PRO A 117 13.98 8.49 -21.68
N ASP A 118 14.39 8.00 -20.52
CA ASP A 118 15.32 6.88 -20.33
C ASP A 118 14.59 5.52 -20.13
N ASP A 119 13.25 5.52 -20.09
CA ASP A 119 12.48 4.30 -19.94
C ASP A 119 12.60 3.41 -21.18
N THR A 120 13.07 2.18 -20.98
CA THR A 120 13.28 1.20 -22.07
C THR A 120 11.99 0.45 -22.46
N GLY A 121 10.90 0.64 -21.72
CA GLY A 121 9.60 0.03 -21.98
C GLY A 121 8.85 0.67 -23.16
N THR A 122 8.04 -0.12 -23.83
CA THR A 122 7.16 0.38 -24.89
C THR A 122 5.96 1.14 -24.34
N LEU A 123 5.37 2.02 -25.12
CA LEU A 123 4.13 2.73 -24.76
C LEU A 123 2.97 1.73 -24.51
N ASP A 124 2.95 0.59 -25.20
CA ASP A 124 1.93 -0.44 -25.04
C ASP A 124 2.08 -1.17 -23.68
N GLU A 125 3.29 -1.47 -23.25
CA GLU A 125 3.57 -2.05 -21.92
C GLU A 125 3.17 -1.07 -20.82
N TYR A 126 3.47 0.21 -21.01
CA TYR A 126 3.06 1.27 -20.11
C TYR A 126 1.53 1.39 -20.02
N ALA A 127 0.85 1.42 -21.16
CA ALA A 127 -0.62 1.48 -21.21
C ALA A 127 -1.26 0.24 -20.56
N ALA A 128 -0.68 -0.94 -20.72
CA ALA A 128 -1.11 -2.16 -20.05
C ALA A 128 -0.92 -2.07 -18.51
N ALA A 129 0.20 -1.53 -18.05
CA ALA A 129 0.47 -1.30 -16.62
C ALA A 129 -0.52 -0.29 -16.02
N LEU A 130 -0.80 0.81 -16.73
CA LEU A 130 -1.80 1.82 -16.36
C LEU A 130 -3.20 1.18 -16.18
N ARG A 131 -3.69 0.45 -17.19
CA ARG A 131 -4.99 -0.22 -17.12
C ARG A 131 -5.06 -1.23 -15.99
N ARG A 132 -3.99 -2.02 -15.77
CA ARG A 132 -3.91 -2.96 -14.66
C ARG A 132 -4.06 -2.24 -13.31
N LYS A 133 -3.34 -1.14 -13.08
CA LYS A 133 -3.45 -0.33 -11.85
C LYS A 133 -4.82 0.33 -11.71
N LEU A 134 -5.40 0.88 -12.78
CA LEU A 134 -6.75 1.47 -12.77
C LEU A 134 -7.82 0.42 -12.45
N ARG A 135 -7.73 -0.79 -13.03
CA ARG A 135 -8.66 -1.90 -12.74
C ARG A 135 -8.63 -2.30 -11.27
N VAL A 136 -7.45 -2.23 -10.67
CA VAL A 136 -7.26 -2.48 -9.23
C VAL A 136 -7.82 -1.32 -8.42
N ALA A 137 -7.41 -0.09 -8.72
CA ALA A 137 -7.87 1.10 -8.01
C ALA A 137 -9.40 1.20 -7.99
N ALA A 138 -10.06 0.93 -9.12
CA ALA A 138 -11.52 0.97 -9.23
C ALA A 138 -12.26 -0.01 -8.29
N ARG A 139 -11.59 -1.02 -7.77
CA ARG A 139 -12.14 -2.00 -6.81
C ARG A 139 -11.88 -1.63 -5.35
N VAL A 140 -11.00 -0.66 -5.10
CA VAL A 140 -10.66 -0.23 -3.74
C VAL A 140 -11.85 0.45 -3.09
N ARG A 141 -12.20 0.03 -1.89
CA ARG A 141 -13.18 0.73 -1.05
C ARG A 141 -12.51 1.90 -0.35
N VAL A 142 -12.68 3.11 -0.87
CA VAL A 142 -12.20 4.31 -0.20
C VAL A 142 -13.20 4.78 0.85
N ILE A 143 -12.68 5.09 2.05
CA ILE A 143 -13.45 5.63 3.18
C ILE A 143 -13.12 7.11 3.30
N THR A 144 -14.09 7.93 3.73
CA THR A 144 -13.88 9.37 3.96
C THR A 144 -12.73 9.60 4.92
N HIS A 145 -11.68 10.30 4.47
CA HIS A 145 -10.49 10.51 5.29
C HIS A 145 -10.75 11.53 6.41
N PRO A 146 -10.42 11.23 7.69
CA PRO A 146 -10.72 12.12 8.84
C PRO A 146 -10.10 13.51 8.73
N ARG A 147 -8.93 13.67 8.11
CA ARG A 147 -8.24 14.97 7.95
C ARG A 147 -9.02 15.97 7.07
N GLY A 148 -9.81 15.50 6.11
CA GLY A 148 -10.65 16.38 5.30
C GLY A 148 -11.80 17.03 6.07
N ARG A 149 -12.24 16.44 7.19
CA ARG A 149 -13.29 17.02 8.05
C ARG A 149 -12.78 18.13 8.98
N LEU A 150 -11.50 18.13 9.35
CA LEU A 150 -10.94 19.09 10.31
C LEU A 150 -10.68 20.48 9.71
N ARG A 151 -10.54 20.61 8.39
CA ARG A 151 -10.37 21.92 7.72
C ARG A 151 -11.67 22.58 7.25
N GLY A 152 -12.81 21.85 7.25
CA GLY A 152 -14.11 22.35 6.77
C GLY A 152 -15.09 22.83 7.85
N SER A 153 -14.81 22.66 9.15
CA SER A 153 -15.74 22.99 10.23
C SER A 153 -15.39 24.29 10.95
N GLY A 154 -15.50 25.37 10.22
CA GLY A 154 -15.67 26.71 10.83
C GLY A 154 -17.13 27.08 10.90
N MET A 155 -17.98 26.29 11.55
CA MET A 155 -19.30 26.70 12.07
C MET A 155 -19.82 25.65 13.07
N ALA A 156 -20.06 26.07 14.27
CA ALA A 156 -20.72 25.30 15.32
C ALA A 156 -22.16 24.97 14.90
N GLY A 157 -22.49 23.68 14.87
CA GLY A 157 -23.84 23.19 14.65
C GLY A 157 -23.99 21.84 15.35
N GLU A 158 -25.00 21.74 16.19
CA GLU A 158 -25.38 20.66 17.08
C GLU A 158 -25.28 19.25 16.42
N ALA A 159 -24.82 18.27 17.18
CA ALA A 159 -24.75 16.87 16.80
C ALA A 159 -26.15 16.28 16.62
N PRO A 160 -26.50 15.73 15.45
CA PRO A 160 -27.72 14.91 15.35
C PRO A 160 -27.49 13.55 15.98
N SER A 161 -28.35 13.18 16.92
CA SER A 161 -28.47 11.85 17.51
C SER A 161 -28.88 10.85 16.43
N LEU A 162 -27.98 9.93 16.07
CA LEU A 162 -28.26 8.84 15.15
C LEU A 162 -28.77 7.62 15.94
N GLY A 163 -30.08 7.61 16.21
CA GLY A 163 -30.84 6.41 16.43
C GLY A 163 -31.09 5.69 15.09
N GLY A 164 -30.26 4.76 14.72
CA GLY A 164 -30.41 3.92 13.55
C GLY A 164 -29.61 2.63 13.76
N GLY A 165 -30.33 1.52 14.04
CA GLY A 165 -29.74 0.21 14.35
C GLY A 165 -28.78 -0.25 13.26
N ILE A 166 -27.52 -0.32 13.62
CA ILE A 166 -26.48 -1.00 12.83
C ILE A 166 -26.81 -2.49 12.86
N ARG A 167 -27.27 -3.04 11.74
CA ARG A 167 -27.30 -4.48 11.54
C ARG A 167 -25.87 -4.99 11.70
N ARG A 168 -25.64 -5.70 12.79
CA ARG A 168 -24.40 -6.44 13.06
C ARG A 168 -24.15 -7.38 11.88
N PRO A 169 -22.95 -7.33 11.23
CA PRO A 169 -22.57 -8.36 10.28
C PRO A 169 -22.59 -9.70 10.98
N LEU A 170 -23.01 -10.75 10.26
CA LEU A 170 -22.96 -12.13 10.73
C LEU A 170 -21.59 -12.38 11.35
N SER A 171 -21.58 -12.80 12.61
CA SER A 171 -20.40 -13.12 13.39
C SER A 171 -19.50 -14.06 12.58
N ALA A 172 -18.32 -13.56 12.20
CA ALA A 172 -17.20 -14.44 11.95
C ALA A 172 -16.99 -15.33 13.20
N PRO A 173 -16.60 -16.60 13.04
CA PRO A 173 -16.27 -17.43 14.19
C PRO A 173 -15.27 -16.66 15.07
N PRO A 174 -15.34 -16.78 16.40
CA PRO A 174 -14.39 -16.13 17.29
C PRO A 174 -12.99 -16.52 16.82
N LEU A 175 -12.15 -15.53 16.49
CA LEU A 175 -10.74 -15.74 16.28
C LEU A 175 -10.22 -16.43 17.54
N GLU A 176 -9.62 -17.61 17.40
CA GLU A 176 -8.92 -18.21 18.52
C GLU A 176 -7.95 -17.16 19.04
N PRO A 177 -7.95 -16.85 20.35
CA PRO A 177 -6.96 -15.94 20.90
C PRO A 177 -5.59 -16.49 20.48
N LEU A 178 -4.72 -15.61 19.96
CA LEU A 178 -3.30 -15.94 19.89
C LEU A 178 -2.96 -16.61 21.19
N PRO A 179 -2.42 -17.84 21.21
CA PRO A 179 -2.06 -18.46 22.46
C PRO A 179 -1.29 -17.40 23.24
N ALA A 180 -1.70 -17.16 24.51
CA ALA A 180 -0.90 -16.39 25.44
C ALA A 180 0.42 -17.15 25.56
N ALA A 181 1.25 -17.00 24.58
CA ALA A 181 2.54 -17.58 24.50
C ALA A 181 3.33 -16.93 25.65
N GLY A 182 3.86 -17.74 26.52
CA GLY A 182 5.13 -17.35 27.06
C GLY A 182 5.94 -16.88 25.86
N GLY A 183 6.20 -15.56 25.79
CA GLY A 183 6.72 -14.92 24.58
C GLY A 183 7.84 -15.78 24.02
N ARG A 184 7.85 -16.02 22.70
CA ARG A 184 8.95 -16.76 22.09
C ARG A 184 10.21 -15.92 22.33
N GLU A 185 10.96 -16.25 23.38
CA GLU A 185 12.31 -15.75 23.55
C GLU A 185 13.07 -16.16 22.29
N GLY A 186 13.36 -15.19 21.39
CA GLY A 186 14.16 -15.47 20.21
C GLY A 186 13.76 -14.77 18.92
N VAL A 187 12.54 -14.23 18.77
CA VAL A 187 12.18 -13.49 17.55
C VAL A 187 13.09 -12.27 17.39
N LYS A 188 13.79 -12.21 16.26
CA LYS A 188 14.77 -11.17 15.93
C LYS A 188 14.30 -10.20 14.86
N LEU A 189 13.38 -10.67 14.00
CA LEU A 189 12.97 -9.95 12.80
C LEU A 189 11.47 -10.07 12.56
N VAL A 190 10.84 -8.92 12.29
CA VAL A 190 9.51 -8.83 11.69
C VAL A 190 9.67 -8.46 10.22
N ALA A 191 9.25 -9.34 9.31
CA ALA A 191 9.29 -9.12 7.87
C ALA A 191 7.88 -8.78 7.36
N ILE A 192 7.73 -7.66 6.65
CA ILE A 192 6.45 -7.12 6.20
C ILE A 192 6.49 -6.93 4.69
N GLY A 193 5.51 -7.51 3.97
CA GLY A 193 5.32 -7.32 2.54
C GLY A 193 4.04 -6.53 2.23
N ALA A 194 4.12 -5.57 1.32
CA ALA A 194 2.99 -4.73 0.92
C ALA A 194 3.10 -4.27 -0.55
N SER A 195 1.96 -3.90 -1.17
CA SER A 195 1.89 -3.40 -2.54
C SER A 195 0.85 -2.26 -2.65
N THR A 196 -0.14 -2.35 -3.53
CA THR A 196 -1.21 -1.35 -3.68
C THR A 196 -1.97 -1.14 -2.38
N GLY A 197 -2.10 0.11 -1.93
CA GLY A 197 -2.63 0.48 -0.61
C GLY A 197 -1.63 0.27 0.54
N GLY A 198 -0.43 -0.25 0.22
CA GLY A 198 0.63 -0.55 1.18
C GLY A 198 1.11 0.65 1.99
N PRO A 199 1.40 1.81 1.41
CA PRO A 199 1.89 2.96 2.18
C PRO A 199 0.97 3.36 3.34
N GLN A 200 -0.35 3.36 3.13
CA GLN A 200 -1.32 3.66 4.20
C GLN A 200 -1.41 2.53 5.23
N ALA A 201 -1.36 1.28 4.78
CA ALA A 201 -1.36 0.12 5.67
C ALA A 201 -0.08 0.08 6.52
N LEU A 202 1.08 0.37 5.92
CA LEU A 202 2.36 0.49 6.63
C LEU A 202 2.33 1.61 7.66
N LEU A 203 1.83 2.80 7.30
CA LEU A 203 1.69 3.91 8.26
C LEU A 203 0.83 3.50 9.46
N THR A 204 -0.29 2.81 9.23
CA THR A 204 -1.18 2.35 10.31
C THR A 204 -0.50 1.30 11.19
N LEU A 205 0.15 0.31 10.59
CA LEU A 205 0.81 -0.77 11.32
C LEU A 205 2.04 -0.28 12.09
N LEU A 206 2.96 0.40 11.39
CA LEU A 206 4.24 0.85 11.95
C LEU A 206 4.05 1.98 12.98
N GLY A 207 3.05 2.85 12.77
CA GLY A 207 2.70 3.90 13.72
C GLY A 207 2.13 3.39 15.05
N ALA A 208 1.68 2.13 15.09
CA ALA A 208 1.21 1.46 16.30
C ALA A 208 2.29 0.63 17.02
N LEU A 209 3.49 0.52 16.44
CA LEU A 209 4.62 -0.15 17.09
C LEU A 209 5.32 0.80 18.06
N PRO A 210 5.79 0.31 19.22
CA PRO A 210 6.51 1.14 20.19
C PRO A 210 7.92 1.49 19.71
N GLU A 211 8.42 2.66 20.11
CA GLU A 211 9.76 3.13 19.77
C GLU A 211 10.87 2.20 20.28
N ASP A 212 10.64 1.55 21.44
CA ASP A 212 11.59 0.67 22.12
C ASP A 212 11.48 -0.81 21.70
N LEU A 213 11.03 -1.08 20.47
CA LEU A 213 10.95 -2.45 19.96
C LEU A 213 12.35 -3.07 19.82
N ASP A 214 12.60 -4.22 20.45
CA ASP A 214 13.90 -4.91 20.42
C ASP A 214 14.17 -5.65 19.09
N GLN A 215 13.14 -5.85 18.27
CA GLN A 215 13.25 -6.54 16.99
C GLN A 215 13.63 -5.56 15.87
N ALA A 216 14.32 -6.06 14.86
CA ALA A 216 14.44 -5.37 13.59
C ALA A 216 13.13 -5.52 12.79
N VAL A 217 12.76 -4.51 12.01
CA VAL A 217 11.62 -4.57 11.08
C VAL A 217 12.13 -4.41 9.65
N LEU A 218 11.81 -5.37 8.78
CA LEU A 218 12.14 -5.34 7.36
C LEU A 218 10.87 -5.20 6.53
N VAL A 219 10.79 -4.16 5.72
CA VAL A 219 9.64 -3.86 4.86
C VAL A 219 10.02 -4.02 3.40
N VAL A 220 9.21 -4.77 2.66
CA VAL A 220 9.25 -4.81 1.20
C VAL A 220 7.96 -4.20 0.66
N GLN A 221 8.07 -3.03 0.05
CA GLN A 221 6.95 -2.33 -0.59
C GLN A 221 7.14 -2.32 -2.10
N HIS A 222 6.20 -2.87 -2.85
CA HIS A 222 6.19 -2.71 -4.30
C HIS A 222 5.87 -1.27 -4.66
N MET A 223 6.84 -0.57 -5.23
CA MET A 223 6.70 0.80 -5.66
C MET A 223 7.62 1.05 -6.86
N ALA A 224 7.28 2.01 -7.71
CA ALA A 224 8.12 2.37 -8.82
C ALA A 224 9.50 2.84 -8.34
N GLU A 225 10.51 2.59 -9.18
CA GLU A 225 11.88 2.99 -8.89
C GLU A 225 11.96 4.48 -8.53
N GLY A 226 12.77 4.80 -7.52
CA GLY A 226 12.96 6.17 -7.04
C GLY A 226 11.99 6.64 -5.95
N PHE A 227 10.83 5.98 -5.74
CA PHE A 227 9.91 6.40 -4.68
C PHE A 227 10.26 5.84 -3.29
N ILE A 228 11.08 4.80 -3.20
CA ILE A 228 11.45 4.18 -1.92
C ILE A 228 12.16 5.14 -0.96
N PRO A 229 13.14 5.96 -1.38
CA PRO A 229 13.78 6.93 -0.47
C PRO A 229 12.77 7.93 0.12
N GLY A 230 11.86 8.43 -0.72
CA GLY A 230 10.79 9.29 -0.27
C GLY A 230 9.86 8.58 0.73
N LEU A 231 9.44 7.32 0.44
CA LEU A 231 8.62 6.52 1.37
C LEU A 231 9.31 6.35 2.72
N ALA A 232 10.62 6.08 2.73
CA ALA A 232 11.39 5.97 3.96
C ALA A 232 11.37 7.29 4.75
N SER A 233 11.67 8.41 4.11
CA SER A 233 11.66 9.74 4.73
C SER A 233 10.26 10.13 5.23
N TRP A 234 9.22 9.84 4.46
CA TRP A 234 7.84 10.12 4.85
C TRP A 234 7.39 9.31 6.07
N LEU A 235 7.70 8.02 6.11
CA LEU A 235 7.40 7.17 7.26
C LEU A 235 8.22 7.58 8.48
N ASP A 236 9.52 7.90 8.32
CA ASP A 236 10.42 8.33 9.40
C ASP A 236 9.87 9.56 10.14
N GLY A 237 9.22 10.48 9.42
CA GLY A 237 8.57 11.66 10.03
C GLY A 237 7.24 11.38 10.73
N LEU A 238 6.66 10.16 10.64
CA LEU A 238 5.30 9.88 11.09
C LEU A 238 5.18 8.68 12.05
N VAL A 239 6.17 7.80 12.11
CA VAL A 239 6.16 6.61 12.96
C VAL A 239 7.18 6.74 14.11
N PRO A 240 6.99 6.06 15.25
CA PRO A 240 7.87 6.21 16.41
C PRO A 240 9.30 5.70 16.19
N MET A 241 9.47 4.66 15.37
CA MET A 241 10.76 4.01 15.12
C MET A 241 11.49 4.67 13.94
N PRO A 242 12.83 4.80 13.97
CA PRO A 242 13.60 5.31 12.82
C PRO A 242 13.42 4.42 11.59
N VAL A 243 13.29 5.05 10.41
CA VAL A 243 13.10 4.37 9.12
C VAL A 243 14.27 4.66 8.20
N VAL A 244 14.87 3.62 7.66
CA VAL A 244 16.02 3.72 6.74
C VAL A 244 15.81 2.87 5.49
N VAL A 245 16.50 3.20 4.42
CA VAL A 245 16.60 2.34 3.23
C VAL A 245 17.71 1.32 3.43
N GLY A 246 17.45 0.06 3.10
CA GLY A 246 18.41 -1.03 3.24
C GLY A 246 19.61 -0.88 2.30
N GLU A 247 20.79 -1.19 2.82
CA GLU A 247 22.06 -1.17 2.08
C GLU A 247 22.72 -2.55 2.12
N SER A 248 23.27 -2.96 0.98
CA SER A 248 23.99 -4.25 0.85
C SER A 248 25.17 -4.34 1.84
N GLY A 249 25.32 -5.49 2.50
CA GLY A 249 26.38 -5.74 3.47
C GLY A 249 26.12 -5.20 4.88
N ARG A 250 25.08 -4.39 5.06
CA ARG A 250 24.67 -3.87 6.39
C ARG A 250 23.93 -4.94 7.20
N ARG A 251 23.74 -4.67 8.47
CA ARG A 251 22.85 -5.45 9.35
C ARG A 251 21.57 -4.69 9.59
N LEU A 252 20.45 -5.41 9.61
CA LEU A 252 19.21 -4.86 10.14
C LEU A 252 19.38 -4.62 11.63
N ALA A 253 19.18 -3.38 12.06
CA ALA A 253 19.34 -2.99 13.46
C ALA A 253 18.05 -3.20 14.25
N PRO A 254 18.12 -3.72 15.49
CA PRO A 254 16.99 -3.71 16.42
C PRO A 254 16.44 -2.28 16.59
N GLY A 255 15.14 -2.14 16.78
CA GLY A 255 14.52 -0.83 16.97
C GLY A 255 14.48 0.04 15.68
N THR A 256 14.74 -0.55 14.52
CA THR A 256 14.82 0.19 13.26
C THR A 256 13.98 -0.51 12.19
N ILE A 257 13.25 0.29 11.42
CA ILE A 257 12.51 -0.14 10.23
C ILE A 257 13.42 0.03 9.02
N THR A 258 13.71 -1.06 8.32
CA THR A 258 14.50 -1.05 7.09
C THR A 258 13.59 -1.34 5.90
N ILE A 259 13.53 -0.43 4.93
CA ILE A 259 12.77 -0.62 3.68
C ILE A 259 13.72 -1.16 2.61
N ALA A 260 13.31 -2.21 1.89
CA ALA A 260 14.06 -2.76 0.78
C ALA A 260 14.24 -1.71 -0.33
N PRO A 261 15.46 -1.52 -0.88
CA PRO A 261 15.71 -0.54 -1.93
C PRO A 261 15.06 -0.95 -3.25
N SER A 262 14.89 0.02 -4.16
CA SER A 262 14.48 -0.25 -5.54
C SER A 262 15.62 -0.91 -6.35
N GLY A 263 15.27 -1.55 -7.46
CA GLY A 263 16.24 -2.06 -8.44
C GLY A 263 16.89 -3.42 -8.10
N GLY A 264 16.52 -4.02 -6.96
CA GLY A 264 17.01 -5.33 -6.56
C GLY A 264 16.24 -5.92 -5.38
N ASN A 265 16.55 -7.17 -5.03
CA ASN A 265 15.97 -7.84 -3.87
C ASN A 265 16.86 -7.62 -2.64
N LEU A 266 16.28 -7.36 -1.48
CA LEU A 266 17.00 -7.32 -0.21
C LEU A 266 16.86 -8.65 0.51
N LEU A 267 17.93 -9.45 0.51
CA LEU A 267 17.94 -10.80 1.06
C LEU A 267 18.65 -10.84 2.41
N VAL A 268 18.07 -11.54 3.39
CA VAL A 268 18.72 -11.83 4.68
C VAL A 268 19.64 -13.03 4.49
N GLN A 269 20.93 -12.84 4.80
CA GLN A 269 21.97 -13.87 4.56
C GLN A 269 22.15 -14.84 5.70
N ASP A 270 22.05 -14.35 6.93
CA ASP A 270 22.37 -15.10 8.13
C ASP A 270 21.53 -14.72 9.36
N ASN A 271 21.64 -15.49 10.41
CA ASN A 271 20.95 -15.26 11.69
C ASN A 271 21.44 -14.03 12.47
N ARG A 272 22.47 -13.35 11.96
CA ARG A 272 22.96 -12.06 12.47
C ARG A 272 22.33 -10.87 11.74
N LEU A 273 21.32 -11.13 10.91
CA LEU A 273 20.54 -10.14 10.16
C LEU A 273 21.36 -9.33 9.14
N ARG A 274 22.45 -9.88 8.60
CA ARG A 274 23.17 -9.26 7.49
C ARG A 274 22.34 -9.36 6.24
N VAL A 275 22.25 -8.27 5.47
CA VAL A 275 21.49 -8.22 4.22
C VAL A 275 22.37 -8.05 3.00
N LEU A 276 21.90 -8.53 1.87
CA LEU A 276 22.52 -8.41 0.56
C LEU A 276 21.49 -7.92 -0.45
N CYS A 277 21.82 -6.87 -1.19
CA CYS A 277 21.06 -6.49 -2.37
C CYS A 277 21.52 -7.35 -3.56
N THR A 278 20.59 -8.03 -4.20
CA THR A 278 20.86 -8.84 -5.39
C THR A 278 20.07 -8.28 -6.57
N PRO A 279 20.59 -8.39 -7.81
CA PRO A 279 19.80 -8.09 -8.99
C PRO A 279 18.54 -8.98 -9.03
N PRO A 280 17.48 -8.54 -9.75
CA PRO A 280 16.29 -9.36 -9.95
C PRO A 280 16.64 -10.64 -10.71
N GLU A 281 15.90 -11.72 -10.43
CA GLU A 281 16.02 -12.96 -11.21
C GLU A 281 15.38 -12.78 -12.60
N PRO A 282 15.88 -13.51 -13.61
CA PRO A 282 15.29 -13.48 -14.96
C PRO A 282 13.79 -13.82 -14.90
N GLY A 283 12.93 -12.92 -15.39
CA GLY A 283 11.49 -13.10 -15.38
C GLY A 283 10.79 -12.66 -14.07
N GLN A 284 11.50 -12.09 -13.12
CA GLN A 284 10.91 -11.48 -11.92
C GLN A 284 10.18 -10.20 -12.28
N PHE A 285 8.86 -10.16 -12.04
CA PHE A 285 7.99 -9.02 -12.39
C PHE A 285 7.95 -7.92 -11.33
N HIS A 286 8.20 -8.27 -10.06
CA HIS A 286 8.18 -7.33 -8.93
C HIS A 286 9.58 -7.21 -8.35
N VAL A 287 10.09 -5.98 -8.30
CA VAL A 287 11.41 -5.66 -7.75
C VAL A 287 11.29 -4.40 -6.88
N PRO A 288 11.61 -4.54 -5.58
CA PRO A 288 12.02 -5.72 -4.82
C PRO A 288 10.90 -6.78 -4.72
N GLY A 289 11.27 -8.07 -4.71
CA GLY A 289 10.35 -9.19 -4.57
C GLY A 289 10.10 -9.56 -3.11
N ILE A 290 8.84 -9.68 -2.73
CA ILE A 290 8.45 -10.07 -1.36
C ILE A 290 8.76 -11.56 -1.15
N ASP A 291 8.42 -12.43 -2.11
CA ASP A 291 8.73 -13.86 -2.02
C ASP A 291 10.22 -14.10 -1.83
N ALA A 292 11.09 -13.46 -2.64
CA ALA A 292 12.54 -13.59 -2.54
C ALA A 292 13.07 -13.20 -1.16
N THR A 293 12.58 -12.07 -0.62
CA THR A 293 12.95 -11.61 0.72
C THR A 293 12.46 -12.57 1.81
N PHE A 294 11.18 -12.96 1.80
CA PHE A 294 10.58 -13.84 2.79
C PHE A 294 11.21 -15.24 2.79
N GLU A 295 11.50 -15.80 1.64
CA GLU A 295 12.24 -17.06 1.53
C GLU A 295 13.65 -16.97 2.13
N SER A 296 14.34 -15.82 1.93
CA SER A 296 15.65 -15.60 2.55
C SER A 296 15.55 -15.52 4.07
N VAL A 297 14.51 -14.86 4.58
CA VAL A 297 14.20 -14.79 6.02
C VAL A 297 13.90 -16.17 6.58
N ALA A 298 13.08 -16.96 5.89
CA ALA A 298 12.75 -18.34 6.26
C ALA A 298 14.01 -19.22 6.37
N ARG A 299 14.94 -19.10 5.42
CA ARG A 299 16.20 -19.84 5.44
C ARG A 299 17.14 -19.41 6.56
N ALA A 300 17.24 -18.11 6.82
CA ALA A 300 18.22 -17.56 7.76
C ALA A 300 17.76 -17.66 9.22
N LEU A 301 16.47 -17.54 9.49
CA LEU A 301 15.94 -17.33 10.84
C LEU A 301 14.94 -18.41 11.28
N GLY A 302 14.20 -19.02 10.35
CA GLY A 302 13.17 -19.99 10.72
C GLY A 302 12.20 -19.44 11.77
N PRO A 303 12.13 -20.09 12.99
CA PRO A 303 11.19 -19.68 14.04
C PRO A 303 11.55 -18.34 14.71
N ASP A 304 12.76 -17.82 14.49
CA ASP A 304 13.20 -16.52 15.03
C ASP A 304 12.71 -15.32 14.20
N ALA A 305 11.77 -15.56 13.27
CA ALA A 305 11.15 -14.52 12.45
C ALA A 305 9.63 -14.53 12.57
N LEU A 306 9.02 -13.38 12.23
CA LEU A 306 7.60 -13.21 12.08
C LEU A 306 7.32 -12.58 10.71
N GLY A 307 6.37 -13.15 9.95
CA GLY A 307 6.00 -12.68 8.62
C GLY A 307 4.63 -12.01 8.61
N VAL A 308 4.52 -10.86 7.95
CA VAL A 308 3.25 -10.14 7.74
C VAL A 308 3.06 -9.86 6.27
N LEU A 309 1.91 -10.22 5.70
CA LEU A 309 1.56 -9.88 4.33
C LEU A 309 0.32 -8.98 4.32
N LEU A 310 0.53 -7.75 3.88
CA LEU A 310 -0.49 -6.71 3.82
C LEU A 310 -1.13 -6.62 2.43
N THR A 311 -2.06 -5.68 2.30
CA THR A 311 -2.76 -5.33 1.08
C THR A 311 -1.84 -5.27 -0.14
N GLY A 312 -2.30 -5.79 -1.25
CA GLY A 312 -1.58 -5.74 -2.51
C GLY A 312 -2.21 -6.58 -3.60
N MET A 313 -1.89 -6.22 -4.84
CA MET A 313 -2.35 -6.96 -6.02
C MET A 313 -1.41 -8.14 -6.32
N GLY A 314 -1.98 -9.23 -6.84
CA GLY A 314 -1.21 -10.38 -7.28
C GLY A 314 -1.02 -11.42 -6.18
N ARG A 315 0.14 -12.06 -6.16
CA ARG A 315 0.43 -13.19 -5.28
C ARG A 315 1.84 -13.19 -4.70
N ASP A 316 2.66 -12.20 -5.02
CA ASP A 316 4.01 -12.07 -4.48
C ASP A 316 3.97 -11.96 -2.96
N GLY A 317 4.87 -12.62 -2.28
CA GLY A 317 4.88 -12.77 -0.82
C GLY A 317 4.08 -13.96 -0.30
N ALA A 318 3.20 -14.58 -1.11
CA ALA A 318 2.40 -15.72 -0.66
C ALA A 318 3.23 -17.00 -0.52
N ALA A 319 4.11 -17.27 -1.48
CA ALA A 319 5.00 -18.44 -1.43
C ALA A 319 6.11 -18.25 -0.37
N GLY A 320 6.68 -17.06 -0.29
CA GLY A 320 7.66 -16.72 0.74
C GLY A 320 7.09 -16.77 2.16
N LEU A 321 5.85 -16.32 2.36
CA LEU A 321 5.17 -16.43 3.66
C LEU A 321 4.91 -17.89 4.03
N LEU A 322 4.55 -18.74 3.04
CA LEU A 322 4.42 -20.20 3.25
C LEU A 322 5.76 -20.80 3.68
N ALA A 323 6.85 -20.44 3.00
CA ALA A 323 8.18 -20.92 3.36
C ALA A 323 8.60 -20.48 4.79
N MET A 324 8.19 -19.27 5.23
CA MET A 324 8.38 -18.83 6.62
C MET A 324 7.58 -19.71 7.60
N ARG A 325 6.30 -19.95 7.32
CA ARG A 325 5.42 -20.80 8.14
C ARG A 325 5.96 -22.23 8.27
N GLU A 326 6.35 -22.83 7.15
CA GLU A 326 6.90 -24.20 7.11
C GLU A 326 8.18 -24.34 7.94
N ARG A 327 8.91 -23.23 8.14
CA ARG A 327 10.09 -23.17 8.99
C ARG A 327 9.80 -22.72 10.43
N GLY A 328 8.54 -22.66 10.80
CA GLY A 328 8.11 -22.39 12.17
C GLY A 328 8.00 -20.90 12.55
N ALA A 329 8.10 -19.97 11.59
CA ALA A 329 7.79 -18.58 11.83
C ALA A 329 6.29 -18.39 12.05
N THR A 330 5.89 -17.44 12.89
CA THR A 330 4.50 -16.98 12.97
C THR A 330 4.17 -16.14 11.75
N THR A 331 3.01 -16.37 11.12
CA THR A 331 2.61 -15.68 9.90
C THR A 331 1.24 -15.04 10.01
N ILE A 332 1.16 -13.77 9.64
CA ILE A 332 -0.06 -12.95 9.70
C ILE A 332 -0.41 -12.43 8.30
N GLY A 333 -1.67 -12.53 7.92
CA GLY A 333 -2.21 -11.93 6.70
C GLY A 333 -3.27 -10.88 7.04
N GLN A 334 -3.26 -9.75 6.32
CA GLN A 334 -4.34 -8.77 6.44
C GLN A 334 -5.65 -9.37 5.93
N ASP A 335 -6.78 -9.07 6.58
CA ASP A 335 -8.10 -9.54 6.18
C ASP A 335 -8.64 -8.81 4.92
N GLU A 336 -9.72 -9.34 4.35
CA GLU A 336 -10.37 -8.76 3.19
C GLU A 336 -11.04 -7.41 3.51
N ALA A 337 -11.61 -7.28 4.70
CA ALA A 337 -12.43 -6.14 5.09
C ALA A 337 -11.62 -4.84 5.19
N THR A 338 -10.35 -4.93 5.60
CA THR A 338 -9.45 -3.79 5.76
C THR A 338 -8.41 -3.66 4.65
N SER A 339 -8.27 -4.65 3.77
CA SER A 339 -7.39 -4.57 2.60
C SER A 339 -7.94 -3.61 1.55
N ALA A 340 -7.10 -2.67 1.07
CA ALA A 340 -7.42 -1.89 -0.12
C ALA A 340 -7.57 -2.82 -1.32
N VAL A 341 -6.67 -3.80 -1.45
CA VAL A 341 -6.70 -4.86 -2.46
C VAL A 341 -6.39 -6.20 -1.78
N TYR A 342 -7.40 -7.07 -1.68
CA TYR A 342 -7.26 -8.40 -1.10
C TYR A 342 -6.78 -9.41 -2.15
N GLY A 343 -5.57 -9.21 -2.69
CA GLY A 343 -4.93 -10.07 -3.69
C GLY A 343 -3.82 -10.92 -3.08
N MET A 344 -2.72 -10.28 -2.67
CA MET A 344 -1.60 -10.96 -2.02
C MET A 344 -2.02 -11.70 -0.73
N PRO A 345 -2.79 -11.07 0.21
CA PRO A 345 -3.25 -11.80 1.39
C PRO A 345 -4.19 -12.95 1.05
N ALA A 346 -5.07 -12.79 0.05
CA ALA A 346 -5.95 -13.88 -0.41
C ALA A 346 -5.16 -15.07 -0.97
N ALA A 347 -4.13 -14.80 -1.78
CA ALA A 347 -3.25 -15.84 -2.33
C ALA A 347 -2.50 -16.58 -1.21
N ALA A 348 -1.97 -15.86 -0.21
CA ALA A 348 -1.30 -16.45 0.94
C ALA A 348 -2.28 -17.30 1.79
N HIS A 349 -3.49 -16.79 2.03
CA HIS A 349 -4.52 -17.54 2.75
C HIS A 349 -4.90 -18.84 2.02
N SER A 350 -5.09 -18.76 0.69
CA SER A 350 -5.44 -19.92 -0.14
C SER A 350 -4.33 -20.98 -0.19
N LEU A 351 -3.06 -20.58 -0.07
CA LEU A 351 -1.93 -21.49 0.02
C LEU A 351 -1.74 -22.09 1.42
N GLY A 352 -2.52 -21.65 2.42
CA GLY A 352 -2.29 -22.02 3.80
C GLY A 352 -1.03 -21.38 4.41
N ALA A 353 -0.55 -20.27 3.86
CA ALA A 353 0.62 -19.55 4.36
C ALA A 353 0.29 -18.69 5.59
N VAL A 354 -0.97 -18.31 5.78
CA VAL A 354 -1.43 -17.43 6.87
C VAL A 354 -1.87 -18.27 8.06
N GLU A 355 -1.22 -18.07 9.20
CA GLU A 355 -1.62 -18.66 10.48
C GLU A 355 -2.75 -17.82 11.12
N HIS A 356 -2.59 -16.49 11.10
CA HIS A 356 -3.59 -15.56 11.65
C HIS A 356 -4.01 -14.55 10.60
N GLN A 357 -5.30 -14.51 10.26
CA GLN A 357 -5.87 -13.50 9.39
C GLN A 357 -6.55 -12.43 10.23
N LEU A 358 -6.07 -11.18 10.14
CA LEU A 358 -6.46 -10.11 11.05
C LEU A 358 -6.82 -8.82 10.32
N PRO A 359 -7.78 -8.04 10.86
CA PRO A 359 -7.94 -6.63 10.47
C PRO A 359 -6.66 -5.83 10.68
N LEU A 360 -6.38 -4.87 9.80
CA LEU A 360 -5.14 -4.09 9.83
C LEU A 360 -4.81 -3.51 11.22
N GLN A 361 -5.82 -3.00 11.93
CA GLN A 361 -5.66 -2.39 13.26
C GLN A 361 -5.31 -3.40 14.35
N GLU A 362 -5.59 -4.68 14.12
CA GLU A 362 -5.30 -5.75 15.07
C GLU A 362 -3.92 -6.41 14.84
N ILE A 363 -3.27 -6.12 13.72
CA ILE A 363 -1.97 -6.73 13.39
C ILE A 363 -0.87 -6.28 14.35
N ALA A 364 -0.77 -4.98 14.68
CA ALA A 364 0.24 -4.50 15.64
C ALA A 364 0.05 -5.08 17.04
N PRO A 365 -1.17 -5.09 17.65
CA PRO A 365 -1.43 -5.80 18.90
C PRO A 365 -1.05 -7.27 18.87
N ALA A 366 -1.39 -7.96 17.77
CA ALA A 366 -1.05 -9.37 17.59
C ALA A 366 0.46 -9.61 17.50
N LEU A 367 1.19 -8.75 16.76
CA LEU A 367 2.64 -8.75 16.71
C LEU A 367 3.26 -8.61 18.09
N LEU A 368 2.84 -7.60 18.86
CA LEU A 368 3.37 -7.35 20.20
C LEU A 368 3.11 -8.53 21.15
N THR A 369 1.92 -9.14 21.06
CA THR A 369 1.59 -10.35 21.81
C THR A 369 2.51 -11.52 21.42
N ALA A 370 2.73 -11.76 20.13
CA ALA A 370 3.63 -12.81 19.64
C ALA A 370 5.10 -12.58 20.06
N LEU A 371 5.50 -11.32 20.25
CA LEU A 371 6.81 -10.92 20.73
C LEU A 371 6.93 -10.94 22.28
N GLY A 372 5.85 -11.33 22.99
CA GLY A 372 5.83 -11.38 24.45
C GLY A 372 5.75 -10.02 25.14
N ARG A 373 5.34 -8.97 24.41
CA ARG A 373 5.13 -7.63 24.96
C ARG A 373 3.67 -7.43 25.36
N ALA A 374 3.45 -6.85 26.55
CA ALA A 374 2.11 -6.41 26.95
C ALA A 374 1.68 -5.22 26.11
N LEU A 375 0.40 -5.15 25.76
CA LEU A 375 -0.23 -3.95 25.22
C LEU A 375 -0.23 -2.88 26.33
N ALA A 376 0.35 -1.73 26.07
CA ALA A 376 0.36 -0.60 27.00
C ALA A 376 -1.03 0.05 27.09
#